data_cb54880be4929b6d3e10d97b9a9406f1
#
_entry.id   cb54880be4929b6d3e10d97b9a9406f1
#
_cell.length_a   1.000
_cell.length_b   1.000
_cell.length_c   1.000
_cell.angle_alpha   90.00
_cell.angle_beta   90.00
_cell.angle_gamma   90.00
#
_symmetry.space_group_name_H-M   'P 1'
#
loop_
_entity.id
_entity.type
_entity.pdbx_description
1 polymer ?
#
loop_
_entity_poly.entity_id
_entity_poly.type
_entity_poly.pdbx_seq_one_letter_code
_entity_poly.pdbx_strand_id
1 'polypeptide(L)'
;MRGGYRIVICSPVGRKQNLAVLFPIIESMKGWIDEYRIWMNCRDPMDMVYCLEFAKKHPGWVTIVHGEKPYTFDMINFISFYANCHDENTIYIKIDDDICYIRNLEGLVDETIAHPERLFVFPYIVNNFWCQILKGQDFLIPDTDKDFAARWKADMDKEKYKIKTLPRDMFIPKALKLDFFPRTMWGDGRYTVILHDHFLNTKEDTSKWSFPEFTTIDDLIAVSINMVAWRGSNWKKYNVQITTEEDETYFTVRLPYELGVFNGFAANTTAAHYSFYPQKEILDQTDILDRYSKLR
;
A
#
# COMPACT_ATOMS: atom_id res chain seq x y z
N MET A 1 -12.65 -2.50 -19.19
CA MET A 1 -13.01 -1.07 -18.86
C MET A 1 -14.13 -1.02 -17.85
N ARG A 2 -14.04 -0.11 -16.87
CA ARG A 2 -15.07 0.10 -15.83
C ARG A 2 -15.39 1.59 -15.73
N GLY A 3 -16.67 1.96 -15.79
CA GLY A 3 -17.09 3.38 -15.76
C GLY A 3 -16.48 4.26 -16.87
N GLY A 4 -16.12 3.69 -18.01
CA GLY A 4 -15.44 4.37 -19.13
C GLY A 4 -13.91 4.45 -19.01
N TYR A 5 -13.34 3.98 -17.89
CA TYR A 5 -11.90 3.98 -17.66
C TYR A 5 -11.27 2.63 -18.01
N ARG A 6 -10.06 2.69 -18.54
CA ARG A 6 -9.14 1.56 -18.60
C ARG A 6 -8.58 1.31 -17.21
N ILE A 7 -8.45 0.06 -16.78
CA ILE A 7 -7.94 -0.33 -15.47
C ILE A 7 -6.59 -0.98 -15.65
N VAL A 8 -5.57 -0.38 -15.04
CA VAL A 8 -4.18 -0.84 -15.11
C VAL A 8 -3.65 -1.08 -13.71
N ILE A 9 -3.23 -2.31 -13.44
CA ILE A 9 -2.50 -2.64 -12.22
C ILE A 9 -1.00 -2.49 -12.48
N CYS A 10 -0.28 -1.91 -11.53
CA CYS A 10 1.16 -1.74 -11.54
C CYS A 10 1.77 -2.34 -10.27
N SER A 11 2.76 -3.22 -10.40
CA SER A 11 3.43 -3.78 -9.23
C SER A 11 4.94 -3.63 -9.34
N PRO A 12 5.58 -2.93 -8.39
CA PRO A 12 7.02 -3.01 -8.22
C PRO A 12 7.36 -4.41 -7.68
N VAL A 13 8.12 -5.19 -8.43
CA VAL A 13 8.36 -6.59 -8.13
C VAL A 13 9.83 -6.88 -7.86
N GLY A 14 10.10 -7.74 -6.87
CA GLY A 14 11.46 -8.06 -6.51
C GLY A 14 11.64 -9.36 -5.72
N ARG A 15 10.55 -10.06 -5.36
CA ARG A 15 10.61 -11.21 -4.44
C ARG A 15 9.70 -12.35 -4.90
N LYS A 16 10.27 -13.36 -5.55
CA LYS A 16 9.56 -14.54 -6.10
C LYS A 16 8.60 -15.19 -5.11
N GLN A 17 9.00 -15.33 -3.84
CA GLN A 17 8.17 -15.99 -2.83
C GLN A 17 6.81 -15.25 -2.62
N ASN A 18 6.84 -13.93 -2.63
CA ASN A 18 5.64 -13.11 -2.50
C ASN A 18 4.82 -13.13 -3.80
N LEU A 19 5.52 -13.05 -4.94
CA LEU A 19 4.90 -13.10 -6.27
C LEU A 19 4.18 -14.42 -6.53
N ALA A 20 4.63 -15.52 -5.92
CA ALA A 20 3.94 -16.80 -6.00
C ALA A 20 2.52 -16.76 -5.38
N VAL A 21 2.27 -15.79 -4.49
CA VAL A 21 0.94 -15.51 -3.93
C VAL A 21 0.23 -14.42 -4.72
N LEU A 22 0.91 -13.33 -5.05
CA LEU A 22 0.30 -12.18 -5.72
C LEU A 22 -0.12 -12.49 -7.17
N PHE A 23 0.71 -13.14 -7.97
CA PHE A 23 0.41 -13.37 -9.39
C PHE A 23 -0.90 -14.13 -9.62
N PRO A 24 -1.20 -15.22 -8.89
CA PRO A 24 -2.51 -15.85 -8.99
C PRO A 24 -3.70 -14.97 -8.60
N ILE A 25 -3.51 -14.05 -7.63
CA ILE A 25 -4.55 -13.07 -7.26
C ILE A 25 -4.80 -12.14 -8.45
N ILE A 26 -3.75 -11.58 -9.04
CA ILE A 26 -3.84 -10.69 -10.19
C ILE A 26 -4.43 -11.44 -11.41
N GLU A 27 -3.99 -12.67 -11.66
CA GLU A 27 -4.49 -13.50 -12.76
C GLU A 27 -6.00 -13.76 -12.65
N SER A 28 -6.52 -13.96 -11.44
CA SER A 28 -7.96 -14.16 -11.21
C SER A 28 -8.81 -12.94 -11.60
N MET A 29 -8.20 -11.78 -11.69
CA MET A 29 -8.84 -10.50 -12.05
C MET A 29 -8.73 -10.17 -13.55
N LYS A 30 -8.07 -11.00 -14.35
CA LYS A 30 -7.80 -10.75 -15.79
C LYS A 30 -9.08 -10.46 -16.59
N GLY A 31 -10.24 -10.93 -16.16
CA GLY A 31 -11.50 -10.74 -16.88
C GLY A 31 -12.00 -9.29 -16.92
N TRP A 32 -11.51 -8.41 -16.04
CA TRP A 32 -11.95 -7.01 -15.97
C TRP A 32 -10.81 -5.98 -15.87
N ILE A 33 -9.56 -6.43 -15.63
CA ILE A 33 -8.36 -5.59 -15.68
C ILE A 33 -7.84 -5.56 -17.12
N ASP A 34 -7.62 -4.37 -17.64
CA ASP A 34 -7.20 -4.19 -19.04
C ASP A 34 -5.71 -4.44 -19.25
N GLU A 35 -4.86 -4.18 -18.24
CA GLU A 35 -3.42 -4.41 -18.30
C GLU A 35 -2.83 -4.63 -16.90
N TYR A 36 -1.82 -5.50 -16.82
CA TYR A 36 -0.95 -5.64 -15.66
C TYR A 36 0.48 -5.21 -16.03
N ARG A 37 1.00 -4.19 -15.36
CA ARG A 37 2.37 -3.69 -15.54
C ARG A 37 3.27 -4.19 -14.43
N ILE A 38 4.23 -4.99 -14.78
CA ILE A 38 5.30 -5.41 -13.88
C ILE A 38 6.40 -4.35 -13.93
N TRP A 39 6.54 -3.58 -12.85
CA TRP A 39 7.64 -2.66 -12.67
C TRP A 39 8.86 -3.45 -12.17
N MET A 40 9.79 -3.74 -13.09
CA MET A 40 10.90 -4.64 -12.84
C MET A 40 11.92 -3.99 -11.89
N ASN A 41 11.87 -4.39 -10.63
CA ASN A 41 12.75 -3.93 -9.55
C ASN A 41 13.50 -5.12 -8.89
N CYS A 42 13.62 -6.24 -9.59
CA CYS A 42 14.30 -7.45 -9.11
C CYS A 42 15.79 -7.22 -8.96
N ARG A 43 16.34 -7.67 -7.82
CA ARG A 43 17.79 -7.72 -7.57
C ARG A 43 18.37 -9.10 -7.86
N ASP A 44 17.55 -10.14 -7.66
CA ASP A 44 17.90 -11.51 -7.95
C ASP A 44 17.51 -11.86 -9.39
N PRO A 45 18.43 -12.36 -10.22
CA PRO A 45 18.12 -12.81 -11.57
C PRO A 45 17.03 -13.88 -11.63
N MET A 46 16.90 -14.73 -10.61
CA MET A 46 15.85 -15.75 -10.57
C MET A 46 14.46 -15.17 -10.34
N ASP A 47 14.35 -14.08 -9.56
CA ASP A 47 13.11 -13.33 -9.42
C ASP A 47 12.70 -12.69 -10.74
N MET A 48 13.67 -12.16 -11.48
CA MET A 48 13.45 -11.61 -12.83
C MET A 48 12.94 -12.67 -13.80
N VAL A 49 13.59 -13.83 -13.84
CA VAL A 49 13.16 -14.95 -14.70
C VAL A 49 11.71 -15.32 -14.40
N TYR A 50 11.34 -15.39 -13.12
CA TYR A 50 9.97 -15.68 -12.72
C TYR A 50 8.95 -14.68 -13.26
N CYS A 51 9.28 -13.38 -13.21
CA CYS A 51 8.45 -12.31 -13.77
C CYS A 51 8.31 -12.40 -15.29
N LEU A 52 9.43 -12.68 -15.99
CA LEU A 52 9.44 -12.83 -17.45
C LEU A 52 8.63 -14.06 -17.90
N GLU A 53 8.69 -15.16 -17.16
CA GLU A 53 7.88 -16.35 -17.41
C GLU A 53 6.39 -16.07 -17.25
N PHE A 54 6.01 -15.32 -16.21
CA PHE A 54 4.63 -14.90 -16.02
C PHE A 54 4.16 -14.00 -17.18
N ALA A 55 4.94 -13.01 -17.57
CA ALA A 55 4.60 -12.13 -18.71
C ALA A 55 4.46 -12.94 -20.01
N LYS A 56 5.34 -13.92 -20.25
CA LYS A 56 5.28 -14.81 -21.42
C LYS A 56 4.00 -15.65 -21.47
N LYS A 57 3.44 -16.03 -20.33
CA LYS A 57 2.16 -16.75 -20.24
C LYS A 57 0.94 -15.88 -20.55
N HIS A 58 1.09 -14.56 -20.46
CA HIS A 58 0.00 -13.60 -20.63
C HIS A 58 0.33 -12.52 -21.66
N PRO A 59 0.63 -12.89 -22.91
CA PRO A 59 1.01 -11.91 -23.95
C PRO A 59 -0.13 -10.93 -24.23
N GLY A 60 0.21 -9.66 -24.39
CA GLY A 60 -0.75 -8.58 -24.65
C GLY A 60 -1.55 -8.11 -23.43
N TRP A 61 -1.44 -8.78 -22.29
CA TRP A 61 -2.04 -8.36 -21.03
C TRP A 61 -1.01 -7.96 -19.99
N VAL A 62 0.13 -8.63 -19.92
CA VAL A 62 1.23 -8.27 -19.02
C VAL A 62 2.29 -7.49 -19.80
N THR A 63 2.66 -6.34 -19.28
CA THR A 63 3.73 -5.47 -19.78
C THR A 63 4.86 -5.39 -18.75
N ILE A 64 6.10 -5.63 -19.19
CA ILE A 64 7.29 -5.39 -18.36
C ILE A 64 7.70 -3.93 -18.53
N VAL A 65 7.85 -3.22 -17.43
CA VAL A 65 8.35 -1.84 -17.39
C VAL A 65 9.68 -1.85 -16.65
N HIS A 66 10.72 -1.34 -17.28
CA HIS A 66 12.04 -1.20 -16.69
C HIS A 66 12.20 0.21 -16.13
N GLY A 67 12.84 0.34 -14.97
CA GLY A 67 13.27 1.62 -14.44
C GLY A 67 14.42 2.24 -15.22
N GLU A 68 14.74 3.50 -14.98
CA GLU A 68 15.84 4.22 -15.65
C GLU A 68 17.20 3.55 -15.39
N LYS A 69 17.36 2.94 -14.20
CA LYS A 69 18.58 2.22 -13.81
C LYS A 69 18.25 0.77 -13.51
N PRO A 70 18.20 -0.10 -14.52
CA PRO A 70 17.88 -1.51 -14.30
C PRO A 70 18.88 -2.14 -13.33
N TYR A 71 18.37 -3.04 -12.49
CA TYR A 71 19.14 -3.84 -11.51
C TYR A 71 19.71 -3.08 -10.30
N THR A 72 19.36 -1.80 -10.10
CA THR A 72 19.71 -1.08 -8.88
C THR A 72 18.43 -0.74 -8.09
N PHE A 73 18.47 -0.99 -6.78
CA PHE A 73 17.46 -0.41 -5.90
C PHE A 73 17.80 1.07 -5.74
N ASP A 74 17.05 1.89 -6.44
CA ASP A 74 17.17 3.35 -6.36
C ASP A 74 15.76 3.91 -6.25
N MET A 75 15.56 4.83 -5.30
CA MET A 75 14.28 5.52 -5.15
C MET A 75 13.88 6.26 -6.43
N ILE A 76 14.86 6.73 -7.21
CA ILE A 76 14.61 7.35 -8.53
C ILE A 76 13.94 6.35 -9.47
N ASN A 77 14.37 5.08 -9.49
CA ASN A 77 13.71 4.06 -10.29
C ASN A 77 12.26 3.88 -9.87
N PHE A 78 12.01 3.85 -8.57
CA PHE A 78 10.68 3.63 -8.05
C PHE A 78 9.72 4.75 -8.46
N ILE A 79 10.14 6.00 -8.29
CA ILE A 79 9.34 7.17 -8.67
C ILE A 79 9.19 7.30 -10.19
N SER A 80 10.21 6.91 -10.98
CA SER A 80 10.14 6.94 -12.44
C SER A 80 9.04 6.04 -13.02
N PHE A 81 8.65 4.97 -12.31
CA PHE A 81 7.53 4.13 -12.71
C PHE A 81 6.20 4.89 -12.70
N TYR A 82 5.98 5.75 -11.72
CA TYR A 82 4.77 6.57 -11.64
C TYR A 82 4.67 7.57 -12.81
N ALA A 83 5.81 8.04 -13.35
CA ALA A 83 5.84 8.97 -14.48
C ALA A 83 5.11 8.42 -15.71
N ASN A 84 5.05 7.10 -15.86
CA ASN A 84 4.40 6.42 -16.98
C ASN A 84 2.90 6.12 -16.73
N CYS A 85 2.32 6.65 -15.65
CA CYS A 85 0.96 6.36 -15.20
C CYS A 85 0.07 7.61 -15.28
N HIS A 86 0.00 8.23 -16.49
CA HIS A 86 -0.65 9.53 -16.70
C HIS A 86 -1.70 9.56 -17.84
N ASP A 87 -2.08 8.40 -18.40
CA ASP A 87 -3.11 8.35 -19.45
C ASP A 87 -4.47 8.81 -18.88
N GLU A 88 -5.10 9.78 -19.53
CA GLU A 88 -6.26 10.53 -19.00
C GLU A 88 -7.45 9.63 -18.65
N ASN A 89 -7.74 8.63 -19.47
CA ASN A 89 -8.89 7.73 -19.30
C ASN A 89 -8.48 6.40 -18.63
N THR A 90 -7.49 6.46 -17.74
CA THR A 90 -6.98 5.28 -17.05
C THR A 90 -7.01 5.47 -15.54
N ILE A 91 -7.46 4.44 -14.85
CA ILE A 91 -7.24 4.28 -13.41
C ILE A 91 -6.07 3.34 -13.24
N TYR A 92 -5.08 3.80 -12.53
CA TYR A 92 -3.92 3.04 -12.13
C TYR A 92 -4.07 2.56 -10.71
N ILE A 93 -3.62 1.35 -10.45
CA ILE A 93 -3.60 0.75 -9.11
C ILE A 93 -2.20 0.20 -8.87
N LYS A 94 -1.46 0.84 -7.98
CA LYS A 94 -0.18 0.27 -7.52
C LYS A 94 -0.46 -0.77 -6.45
N ILE A 95 0.19 -1.92 -6.56
CA ILE A 95 0.11 -3.04 -5.60
C ILE A 95 1.52 -3.54 -5.35
N ASP A 96 2.03 -3.47 -4.12
CA ASP A 96 3.35 -3.99 -3.77
C ASP A 96 3.42 -5.51 -3.89
N ASP A 97 4.62 -6.04 -4.15
CA ASP A 97 4.80 -7.47 -4.39
C ASP A 97 4.54 -8.35 -3.15
N ASP A 98 4.46 -7.75 -1.96
CA ASP A 98 4.13 -8.39 -0.69
C ASP A 98 2.66 -8.19 -0.24
N ILE A 99 1.80 -7.75 -1.12
CA ILE A 99 0.36 -7.88 -0.93
C ILE A 99 -0.03 -9.34 -1.16
N CYS A 100 -0.52 -10.00 -0.12
CA CYS A 100 -0.83 -11.42 -0.11
C CYS A 100 -2.34 -11.75 -0.10
N TYR A 101 -3.20 -10.74 -0.05
CA TYR A 101 -4.64 -10.87 -0.13
C TYR A 101 -5.28 -9.57 -0.63
N ILE A 102 -6.32 -9.72 -1.47
CA ILE A 102 -7.13 -8.60 -1.95
C ILE A 102 -8.59 -9.05 -1.98
N ARG A 103 -9.46 -8.25 -1.37
CA ARG A 103 -10.91 -8.41 -1.45
C ARG A 103 -11.55 -7.15 -2.01
N ASN A 104 -12.42 -7.34 -3.01
CA ASN A 104 -13.21 -6.28 -3.62
C ASN A 104 -12.37 -5.13 -4.20
N LEU A 105 -11.37 -5.47 -5.05
CA LEU A 105 -10.57 -4.46 -5.77
C LEU A 105 -11.44 -3.53 -6.62
N GLU A 106 -12.57 -4.04 -7.11
CA GLU A 106 -13.56 -3.25 -7.85
C GLU A 106 -14.09 -2.08 -7.03
N GLY A 107 -14.29 -2.27 -5.72
CA GLY A 107 -14.70 -1.20 -4.82
C GLY A 107 -13.70 -0.05 -4.73
N LEU A 108 -12.40 -0.33 -4.81
CA LEU A 108 -11.35 0.70 -4.87
C LEU A 108 -11.45 1.52 -6.18
N VAL A 109 -11.72 0.83 -7.28
CA VAL A 109 -11.91 1.50 -8.59
C VAL A 109 -13.17 2.35 -8.58
N ASP A 110 -14.28 1.83 -8.07
CA ASP A 110 -15.55 2.57 -7.99
C ASP A 110 -15.42 3.82 -7.14
N GLU A 111 -14.74 3.74 -5.99
CA GLU A 111 -14.47 4.88 -5.12
C GLU A 111 -13.59 5.92 -5.84
N THR A 112 -12.58 5.46 -6.59
CA THR A 112 -11.74 6.35 -7.39
C THR A 112 -12.53 7.04 -8.52
N ILE A 113 -13.53 6.36 -9.09
CA ILE A 113 -14.41 6.94 -10.11
C ILE A 113 -15.39 7.92 -9.50
N ALA A 114 -15.97 7.59 -8.35
CA ALA A 114 -17.00 8.42 -7.69
C ALA A 114 -16.43 9.75 -7.16
N HIS A 115 -15.16 9.78 -6.81
CA HIS A 115 -14.50 10.92 -6.17
C HIS A 115 -13.35 11.50 -7.01
N PRO A 116 -13.65 12.23 -8.11
CA PRO A 116 -12.64 12.80 -9.00
C PRO A 116 -11.82 13.94 -8.38
N GLU A 117 -12.25 14.45 -7.25
CA GLU A 117 -11.55 15.47 -6.46
C GLU A 117 -10.39 14.90 -5.64
N ARG A 118 -10.40 13.59 -5.35
CA ARG A 118 -9.35 12.93 -4.57
C ARG A 118 -8.11 12.68 -5.43
N LEU A 119 -6.95 12.90 -4.83
CA LEU A 119 -5.67 12.67 -5.51
C LEU A 119 -5.37 11.18 -5.60
N PHE A 120 -5.44 10.49 -4.47
CA PHE A 120 -5.27 9.05 -4.33
C PHE A 120 -6.39 8.44 -3.48
N VAL A 121 -6.68 7.16 -3.71
CA VAL A 121 -7.63 6.38 -2.92
C VAL A 121 -6.94 5.12 -2.40
N PHE A 122 -7.02 4.90 -1.09
CA PHE A 122 -6.38 3.77 -0.40
C PHE A 122 -7.43 2.74 0.01
N PRO A 123 -7.13 1.44 -0.03
CA PRO A 123 -7.94 0.42 0.61
C PRO A 123 -7.62 0.36 2.12
N TYR A 124 -8.42 -0.42 2.85
CA TYR A 124 -7.96 -0.90 4.15
C TYR A 124 -6.87 -1.95 3.96
N ILE A 125 -5.76 -1.80 4.69
CA ILE A 125 -4.63 -2.72 4.62
C ILE A 125 -4.38 -3.35 5.98
N VAL A 126 -4.48 -4.68 6.05
CA VAL A 126 -4.03 -5.48 7.20
C VAL A 126 -2.51 -5.34 7.30
N ASN A 127 -1.99 -5.23 8.52
CA ASN A 127 -0.59 -4.89 8.78
C ASN A 127 -0.18 -3.52 8.24
N ASN A 128 -1.08 -2.56 8.35
CA ASN A 128 -0.79 -1.16 8.11
C ASN A 128 -1.21 -0.36 9.35
N PHE A 129 -0.26 0.33 9.95
CA PHE A 129 -0.47 1.05 11.19
C PHE A 129 -1.59 2.09 11.10
N TRP A 130 -1.58 2.92 10.05
CA TRP A 130 -2.57 3.96 9.88
C TRP A 130 -3.98 3.41 9.71
N CYS A 131 -4.10 2.31 8.96
CA CYS A 131 -5.39 1.63 8.82
C CYS A 131 -5.92 1.13 10.17
N GLN A 132 -5.04 0.68 11.08
CA GLN A 132 -5.45 0.26 12.42
C GLN A 132 -5.93 1.44 13.26
N ILE A 133 -5.24 2.58 13.22
CA ILE A 133 -5.65 3.80 13.91
C ILE A 133 -6.99 4.32 13.38
N LEU A 134 -7.09 4.46 12.05
CA LEU A 134 -8.28 5.01 11.39
C LEU A 134 -9.53 4.14 11.62
N LYS A 135 -9.34 2.86 11.85
CA LYS A 135 -10.40 1.93 12.22
C LYS A 135 -11.07 2.28 13.57
N GLY A 136 -10.43 3.08 14.41
CA GLY A 136 -10.97 3.49 15.72
C GLY A 136 -11.16 2.33 16.71
N GLN A 137 -10.55 1.18 16.44
CA GLN A 137 -10.60 0.04 17.36
C GLN A 137 -9.40 0.09 18.31
N ASP A 138 -9.63 -0.39 19.53
CA ASP A 138 -8.54 -0.75 20.42
C ASP A 138 -7.59 -1.69 19.68
N PHE A 139 -6.31 -1.40 19.77
CA PHE A 139 -5.30 -2.24 19.16
C PHE A 139 -5.44 -3.66 19.68
N LEU A 140 -5.37 -4.64 18.77
CA LEU A 140 -5.36 -6.05 19.17
C LEU A 140 -4.08 -6.35 19.94
N ILE A 141 -4.09 -6.08 21.22
CA ILE A 141 -3.05 -6.52 22.15
C ILE A 141 -3.50 -7.88 22.68
N PRO A 142 -2.73 -8.94 22.48
CA PRO A 142 -3.10 -10.23 23.01
C PRO A 142 -3.11 -10.16 24.54
N ASP A 143 -4.22 -10.50 25.17
CA ASP A 143 -4.32 -10.65 26.62
C ASP A 143 -3.35 -11.70 27.18
N THR A 144 -2.82 -12.55 26.31
CA THR A 144 -1.97 -13.69 26.65
C THR A 144 -0.48 -13.35 26.76
N ASP A 145 -0.01 -12.26 26.13
CA ASP A 145 1.41 -11.85 26.20
C ASP A 145 1.57 -10.58 27.03
N LYS A 146 1.68 -10.77 28.35
CA LYS A 146 1.87 -9.65 29.30
C LYS A 146 3.16 -8.87 29.05
N ASP A 147 4.21 -9.54 28.57
CA ASP A 147 5.50 -8.90 28.25
C ASP A 147 5.41 -8.06 26.98
N PHE A 148 4.64 -8.51 26.01
CA PHE A 148 4.35 -7.73 24.81
C PHE A 148 3.50 -6.50 25.15
N ALA A 149 2.43 -6.68 25.93
CA ALA A 149 1.56 -5.58 26.38
C ALA A 149 2.34 -4.55 27.22
N ALA A 150 3.23 -5.01 28.09
CA ALA A 150 4.07 -4.13 28.92
C ALA A 150 5.08 -3.35 28.07
N ARG A 151 5.73 -3.99 27.09
CA ARG A 151 6.65 -3.32 26.17
C ARG A 151 5.90 -2.35 25.26
N TRP A 152 4.78 -2.76 24.72
CA TRP A 152 3.88 -1.91 23.95
C TRP A 152 3.53 -0.64 24.72
N LYS A 153 3.05 -0.79 25.96
CA LYS A 153 2.72 0.34 26.83
C LYS A 153 3.94 1.20 27.16
N ALA A 154 5.10 0.57 27.40
CA ALA A 154 6.34 1.29 27.68
C ALA A 154 6.85 2.05 26.45
N ASP A 155 6.68 1.50 25.26
CA ASP A 155 7.00 2.19 24.00
C ASP A 155 6.00 3.33 23.75
N MET A 156 4.72 3.11 24.06
CA MET A 156 3.69 4.14 24.05
C MET A 156 4.02 5.30 25.00
N ASP A 157 4.50 5.01 26.19
CA ASP A 157 4.80 6.02 27.22
C ASP A 157 6.17 6.72 26.99
N LYS A 158 7.13 6.06 26.34
CA LYS A 158 8.50 6.58 26.16
C LYS A 158 8.74 7.33 24.88
N GLU A 159 8.06 6.97 23.80
CA GLU A 159 8.29 7.57 22.51
C GLU A 159 7.18 8.54 22.13
N LYS A 160 7.22 9.73 22.70
CA LYS A 160 6.74 10.91 21.97
C LYS A 160 7.59 11.01 20.72
N TYR A 161 7.12 10.44 19.62
CA TYR A 161 7.87 10.45 18.38
C TYR A 161 8.10 11.89 17.96
N LYS A 162 9.34 12.29 17.99
CA LYS A 162 9.77 13.38 17.12
C LYS A 162 9.55 12.83 15.72
N ILE A 163 8.48 13.26 15.07
CA ILE A 163 8.34 13.15 13.62
C ILE A 163 9.72 13.51 13.10
N LYS A 164 10.38 12.57 12.42
CA LYS A 164 11.66 12.83 11.75
C LYS A 164 11.42 14.15 11.04
N THR A 165 12.14 15.18 11.47
CA THR A 165 11.90 16.54 11.06
C THR A 165 11.77 16.57 9.55
N LEU A 166 10.55 16.66 9.07
CA LEU A 166 10.29 17.24 7.76
C LEU A 166 11.10 18.53 7.70
N PRO A 167 11.66 18.94 6.55
CA PRO A 167 12.42 20.16 6.44
C PRO A 167 11.74 21.25 7.25
N ARG A 168 12.47 22.03 8.01
CA ARG A 168 11.97 23.00 9.03
C ARG A 168 10.89 23.95 8.55
N ASP A 169 10.71 24.03 7.28
CA ASP A 169 9.80 24.89 6.53
C ASP A 169 8.48 24.20 6.15
N MET A 170 8.37 22.89 6.32
CA MET A 170 7.09 22.21 6.09
C MET A 170 6.20 22.36 7.31
N PHE A 171 5.06 23.01 7.08
CA PHE A 171 3.97 23.04 8.04
C PHE A 171 3.50 21.60 8.28
N ILE A 172 3.62 21.13 9.51
CA ILE A 172 3.12 19.83 9.91
C ILE A 172 1.68 20.04 10.36
N PRO A 173 0.68 19.50 9.65
CA PRO A 173 -0.70 19.57 10.08
C PRO A 173 -0.85 19.09 11.53
N LYS A 174 -1.80 19.68 12.25
CA LYS A 174 -2.01 19.42 13.69
C LYS A 174 -2.34 17.95 13.98
N ALA A 175 -2.95 17.25 13.01
CA ALA A 175 -3.24 15.82 13.05
C ALA A 175 -1.96 14.94 13.01
N LEU A 176 -0.88 15.42 12.39
CA LEU A 176 0.44 14.78 12.44
C LEU A 176 1.17 14.99 13.76
N LYS A 177 0.61 15.75 14.70
CA LYS A 177 1.04 15.76 16.10
C LYS A 177 0.59 14.51 16.86
N LEU A 178 0.33 13.42 16.18
CA LEU A 178 0.43 12.10 16.77
C LEU A 178 1.92 11.95 17.14
N ASP A 179 2.25 12.40 18.35
CA ASP A 179 3.57 12.30 18.98
C ASP A 179 4.05 10.84 19.08
N PHE A 180 3.53 9.94 18.21
CA PHE A 180 3.53 8.55 18.49
C PHE A 180 3.43 7.70 17.22
N PHE A 181 4.55 7.08 16.87
CA PHE A 181 4.62 5.94 15.96
C PHE A 181 5.03 4.72 16.77
N PRO A 182 4.18 3.70 16.97
CA PRO A 182 4.59 2.53 17.72
C PRO A 182 5.66 1.77 16.92
N ARG A 183 6.92 1.96 17.27
CA ARG A 183 8.03 1.16 16.72
C ARG A 183 7.76 -0.32 16.83
N THR A 184 7.09 -0.71 17.92
CA THR A 184 6.65 -2.07 18.16
C THR A 184 5.75 -2.59 17.06
N MET A 185 4.80 -1.80 16.53
CA MET A 185 3.94 -2.24 15.43
C MET A 185 4.70 -2.37 14.11
N TRP A 186 5.59 -1.42 13.83
CA TRP A 186 6.35 -1.45 12.59
C TRP A 186 7.53 -2.44 12.66
N GLY A 187 8.17 -2.56 13.82
CA GLY A 187 9.42 -3.29 14.01
C GLY A 187 9.27 -4.69 14.62
N ASP A 188 8.13 -5.01 15.28
CA ASP A 188 7.93 -6.30 15.93
C ASP A 188 7.04 -7.22 15.10
N GLY A 189 7.66 -8.22 14.45
CA GLY A 189 6.95 -9.20 13.63
C GLY A 189 5.90 -10.02 14.42
N ARG A 190 6.02 -10.15 15.74
CA ARG A 190 5.03 -10.85 16.56
C ARG A 190 3.68 -10.14 16.57
N TYR A 191 3.69 -8.80 16.61
CA TYR A 191 2.45 -8.03 16.47
C TYR A 191 1.81 -8.26 15.11
N THR A 192 2.62 -8.30 14.07
CA THR A 192 2.16 -8.57 12.70
C THR A 192 1.57 -9.97 12.56
N VAL A 193 2.16 -10.98 13.20
CA VAL A 193 1.58 -12.34 13.27
C VAL A 193 0.17 -12.29 13.86
N ILE A 194 -0.01 -11.55 14.96
CA ILE A 194 -1.31 -11.42 15.62
C ILE A 194 -2.34 -10.76 14.71
N LEU A 195 -1.97 -9.70 14.00
CA LEU A 195 -2.87 -9.03 13.06
C LEU A 195 -3.30 -9.95 11.93
N HIS A 196 -2.36 -10.69 11.34
CA HIS A 196 -2.66 -11.64 10.29
C HIS A 196 -3.50 -12.82 10.79
N ASP A 197 -3.17 -13.38 11.94
CA ASP A 197 -3.96 -14.46 12.55
C ASP A 197 -5.39 -14.03 12.84
N HIS A 198 -5.56 -12.84 13.42
CA HIS A 198 -6.90 -12.30 13.64
C HIS A 198 -7.67 -12.18 12.33
N PHE A 199 -7.07 -11.55 11.30
CA PHE A 199 -7.73 -11.37 10.02
C PHE A 199 -8.06 -12.71 9.34
N LEU A 200 -7.12 -13.66 9.32
CA LEU A 200 -7.30 -14.97 8.70
C LEU A 200 -8.41 -15.79 9.39
N ASN A 201 -8.56 -15.64 10.71
CA ASN A 201 -9.58 -16.34 11.49
C ASN A 201 -10.97 -15.69 11.40
N THR A 202 -11.04 -14.36 11.38
CA THR A 202 -12.31 -13.63 11.40
C THR A 202 -12.80 -13.23 10.01
N LYS A 203 -11.89 -13.09 9.02
CA LYS A 203 -12.18 -12.54 7.69
C LYS A 203 -12.96 -11.23 7.78
N GLU A 204 -12.53 -10.37 8.67
CA GLU A 204 -13.22 -9.16 9.08
C GLU A 204 -13.81 -8.37 7.91
N ASP A 205 -15.07 -8.00 8.02
CA ASP A 205 -15.78 -7.21 7.02
C ASP A 205 -15.51 -5.73 7.22
N THR A 206 -14.60 -5.17 6.40
CA THR A 206 -14.18 -3.77 6.47
C THR A 206 -15.22 -2.80 5.91
N SER A 207 -16.23 -3.28 5.18
CA SER A 207 -17.29 -2.43 4.62
C SER A 207 -18.10 -1.69 5.69
N LYS A 208 -18.06 -2.20 6.92
CA LYS A 208 -18.75 -1.60 8.08
C LYS A 208 -17.92 -0.51 8.77
N TRP A 209 -16.67 -0.31 8.34
CA TRP A 209 -15.81 0.68 8.95
C TRP A 209 -15.97 2.03 8.28
N SER A 210 -16.11 3.04 9.11
CA SER A 210 -16.11 4.43 8.68
C SER A 210 -14.69 4.96 8.76
N PHE A 211 -14.07 5.22 7.62
CA PHE A 211 -12.84 5.99 7.59
C PHE A 211 -13.18 7.48 7.67
N PRO A 212 -12.38 8.28 8.37
CA PRO A 212 -12.55 9.72 8.36
C PRO A 212 -12.39 10.27 6.95
N GLU A 213 -13.23 11.19 6.56
CA GLU A 213 -13.00 11.97 5.36
C GLU A 213 -11.89 12.99 5.64
N PHE A 214 -10.90 13.05 4.77
CA PHE A 214 -9.93 14.12 4.80
C PHE A 214 -10.53 15.33 4.12
N THR A 215 -10.90 16.31 4.93
CA THR A 215 -11.60 17.52 4.46
C THR A 215 -10.79 18.78 4.71
N THR A 216 -9.77 18.70 5.55
CA THR A 216 -8.90 19.82 5.88
C THR A 216 -7.43 19.41 5.79
N ILE A 217 -6.56 20.40 5.67
CA ILE A 217 -5.11 20.20 5.64
C ILE A 217 -4.60 19.55 6.94
N ASP A 218 -5.32 19.76 8.05
CA ASP A 218 -4.99 19.17 9.34
C ASP A 218 -5.31 17.68 9.40
N ASP A 219 -6.06 17.14 8.44
CA ASP A 219 -6.40 15.72 8.32
C ASP A 219 -5.34 14.90 7.57
N LEU A 220 -4.36 15.56 6.93
CA LEU A 220 -3.34 14.88 6.14
C LEU A 220 -2.43 14.02 7.03
N ILE A 221 -2.34 12.75 6.71
CA ILE A 221 -1.50 11.76 7.40
C ILE A 221 -0.67 10.96 6.39
N ALA A 222 0.50 10.53 6.81
CA ALA A 222 1.33 9.62 6.02
C ALA A 222 0.71 8.22 6.03
N VAL A 223 -0.02 7.88 4.98
CA VAL A 223 -0.61 6.56 4.78
C VAL A 223 0.34 5.70 3.97
N SER A 224 0.59 4.47 4.40
CA SER A 224 1.43 3.57 3.63
C SER A 224 0.81 3.24 2.28
N ILE A 225 1.63 3.32 1.23
CA ILE A 225 1.25 3.18 -0.17
C ILE A 225 1.40 1.74 -0.70
N ASN A 226 1.35 0.73 0.18
CA ASN A 226 1.44 -0.68 -0.25
C ASN A 226 0.41 -1.05 -1.32
N MET A 227 -0.75 -0.39 -1.29
CA MET A 227 -1.77 -0.47 -2.32
C MET A 227 -2.50 0.87 -2.43
N VAL A 228 -2.58 1.43 -3.64
CA VAL A 228 -3.19 2.75 -3.87
C VAL A 228 -3.71 2.87 -5.31
N ALA A 229 -4.84 3.55 -5.49
CA ALA A 229 -5.40 3.86 -6.80
C ALA A 229 -5.42 5.36 -7.07
N TRP A 230 -5.29 5.73 -8.35
CA TRP A 230 -5.41 7.11 -8.81
C TRP A 230 -5.88 7.19 -10.27
N ARG A 231 -6.38 8.36 -10.66
CA ARG A 231 -6.65 8.66 -12.07
C ARG A 231 -5.39 9.14 -12.75
N GLY A 232 -5.07 8.63 -13.91
CA GLY A 232 -3.95 9.14 -14.70
C GLY A 232 -4.08 10.63 -15.05
N SER A 233 -5.31 11.11 -15.26
CA SER A 233 -5.59 12.55 -15.47
C SER A 233 -5.12 13.46 -14.32
N ASN A 234 -4.96 12.94 -13.08
CA ASN A 234 -4.47 13.74 -11.95
C ASN A 234 -3.05 14.25 -12.19
N TRP A 235 -2.20 13.48 -12.86
CA TRP A 235 -0.83 13.92 -13.20
C TRP A 235 -0.79 15.21 -13.98
N LYS A 236 -1.63 15.31 -15.01
CA LYS A 236 -1.73 16.51 -15.84
C LYS A 236 -2.50 17.62 -15.13
N LYS A 237 -3.64 17.27 -14.49
CA LYS A 237 -4.51 18.23 -13.80
C LYS A 237 -3.76 18.99 -12.70
N TYR A 238 -2.93 18.29 -11.95
CA TYR A 238 -2.21 18.86 -10.81
C TYR A 238 -0.71 19.11 -11.10
N ASN A 239 -0.27 18.91 -12.36
CA ASN A 239 1.12 19.08 -12.75
C ASN A 239 2.10 18.33 -11.83
N VAL A 240 1.77 17.07 -11.53
CA VAL A 240 2.56 16.25 -10.62
C VAL A 240 3.99 16.08 -11.17
N GLN A 241 4.96 16.47 -10.38
CA GLN A 241 6.37 16.40 -10.76
C GLN A 241 6.99 15.11 -10.22
N ILE A 242 7.92 14.55 -11.01
CA ILE A 242 8.78 13.49 -10.53
C ILE A 242 9.78 14.10 -9.54
N THR A 243 9.87 13.50 -8.38
CA THR A 243 10.75 13.94 -7.30
C THR A 243 11.73 12.84 -6.93
N THR A 244 12.79 13.17 -6.21
CA THR A 244 13.72 12.22 -5.59
C THR A 244 13.34 11.87 -4.15
N GLU A 245 12.19 12.39 -3.68
CA GLU A 245 11.71 12.13 -2.33
C GLU A 245 11.10 10.73 -2.22
N GLU A 246 10.95 10.27 -1.00
CA GLU A 246 10.22 9.06 -0.70
C GLU A 246 8.76 9.20 -1.14
N ASP A 247 8.29 8.23 -1.92
CA ASP A 247 6.98 8.25 -2.54
C ASP A 247 5.83 8.26 -1.50
N GLU A 248 5.97 7.56 -0.36
CA GLU A 248 4.94 7.52 0.68
C GLU A 248 4.67 8.92 1.24
N THR A 249 5.68 9.60 1.75
CA THR A 249 5.52 10.95 2.32
C THR A 249 5.12 11.97 1.24
N TYR A 250 5.71 11.85 0.05
CA TYR A 250 5.42 12.77 -1.04
C TYR A 250 3.95 12.68 -1.48
N PHE A 251 3.45 11.48 -1.80
CA PHE A 251 2.10 11.32 -2.35
C PHE A 251 0.99 11.40 -1.29
N THR A 252 1.30 11.11 -0.03
CA THR A 252 0.26 11.06 0.99
C THR A 252 0.13 12.34 1.81
N VAL A 253 1.19 13.13 1.92
CA VAL A 253 1.22 14.35 2.73
C VAL A 253 1.60 15.57 1.91
N ARG A 254 2.82 15.59 1.33
CA ARG A 254 3.37 16.80 0.74
C ARG A 254 2.59 17.28 -0.47
N LEU A 255 2.39 16.40 -1.45
CA LEU A 255 1.68 16.75 -2.68
C LEU A 255 0.22 17.15 -2.41
N PRO A 256 -0.57 16.41 -1.60
CA PRO A 256 -1.89 16.86 -1.18
C PRO A 256 -1.88 18.24 -0.51
N TYR A 257 -0.91 18.50 0.36
CA TYR A 257 -0.76 19.79 1.03
C TYR A 257 -0.49 20.93 0.02
N GLU A 258 0.49 20.76 -0.86
CA GLU A 258 0.88 21.77 -1.86
C GLU A 258 -0.25 22.09 -2.84
N LEU A 259 -1.08 21.10 -3.16
CA LEU A 259 -2.16 21.23 -4.12
C LEU A 259 -3.51 21.62 -3.50
N GLY A 260 -3.64 21.56 -2.18
CA GLY A 260 -4.92 21.75 -1.50
C GLY A 260 -5.95 20.69 -1.88
N VAL A 261 -5.52 19.47 -2.20
CA VAL A 261 -6.37 18.32 -2.53
C VAL A 261 -6.19 17.22 -1.51
N PHE A 262 -7.16 16.31 -1.41
CA PHE A 262 -7.14 15.29 -0.38
C PHE A 262 -7.06 13.89 -1.00
N ASN A 263 -6.56 12.97 -0.20
CA ASN A 263 -6.66 11.54 -0.44
C ASN A 263 -7.96 11.00 0.13
N GLY A 264 -8.33 9.77 -0.21
CA GLY A 264 -9.52 9.12 0.31
C GLY A 264 -9.31 7.64 0.58
N PHE A 265 -10.32 7.01 1.17
CA PHE A 265 -10.32 5.58 1.47
C PHE A 265 -11.52 4.87 0.85
N ALA A 266 -11.29 3.66 0.36
CA ALA A 266 -12.32 2.73 -0.06
C ALA A 266 -12.55 1.70 1.07
N ALA A 267 -13.49 1.99 1.96
CA ALA A 267 -13.75 1.17 3.14
C ALA A 267 -14.17 -0.27 2.82
N ASN A 268 -14.76 -0.49 1.65
CA ASN A 268 -15.22 -1.80 1.19
C ASN A 268 -14.13 -2.65 0.51
N THR A 269 -12.91 -2.10 0.37
CA THR A 269 -11.76 -2.82 -0.20
C THR A 269 -10.77 -3.17 0.89
N THR A 270 -10.36 -4.43 0.94
CA THR A 270 -9.36 -4.92 1.91
C THR A 270 -8.18 -5.53 1.18
N ALA A 271 -6.98 -5.16 1.59
CA ALA A 271 -5.75 -5.86 1.22
C ALA A 271 -5.00 -6.33 2.47
N ALA A 272 -4.13 -7.33 2.33
CA ALA A 272 -3.20 -7.70 3.39
C ALA A 272 -1.77 -7.54 2.89
N HIS A 273 -1.02 -6.72 3.60
CA HIS A 273 0.41 -6.50 3.39
C HIS A 273 1.18 -7.47 4.28
N TYR A 274 1.98 -8.36 3.68
CA TYR A 274 2.62 -9.45 4.41
C TYR A 274 3.58 -8.94 5.48
N SER A 275 4.60 -8.15 5.09
CA SER A 275 5.60 -7.72 6.08
C SER A 275 6.36 -6.47 5.67
N PHE A 276 6.56 -5.55 6.59
CA PHE A 276 7.65 -4.58 6.50
C PHE A 276 9.00 -5.28 6.74
N TYR A 277 10.07 -4.65 6.24
CA TYR A 277 11.41 -5.22 6.32
C TYR A 277 11.81 -5.73 7.72
N PRO A 278 11.57 -5.00 8.84
CA PRO A 278 11.94 -5.47 10.17
C PRO A 278 11.12 -6.67 10.68
N GLN A 279 9.95 -6.91 10.09
CA GLN A 279 9.01 -7.97 10.52
C GLN A 279 9.29 -9.30 9.84
N LYS A 280 10.00 -9.25 8.70
CA LYS A 280 10.13 -10.36 7.75
C LYS A 280 10.72 -11.62 8.39
N GLU A 281 11.77 -11.50 9.21
CA GLU A 281 12.44 -12.64 9.82
C GLU A 281 11.48 -13.50 10.67
N ILE A 282 10.58 -12.85 11.41
CA ILE A 282 9.59 -13.55 12.24
C ILE A 282 8.48 -14.15 11.37
N LEU A 283 7.98 -13.39 10.41
CA LEU A 283 6.89 -13.85 9.54
C LEU A 283 7.29 -15.02 8.64
N ASP A 284 8.51 -15.02 8.13
CA ASP A 284 9.03 -16.12 7.29
C ASP A 284 9.16 -17.45 8.07
N GLN A 285 9.08 -17.44 9.40
CA GLN A 285 9.04 -18.63 10.24
C GLN A 285 7.61 -19.13 10.52
N THR A 286 6.60 -18.46 9.98
CA THR A 286 5.19 -18.79 10.16
C THR A 286 4.57 -19.37 8.88
N ASP A 287 3.38 -19.92 9.00
CA ASP A 287 2.57 -20.40 7.88
C ASP A 287 1.63 -19.33 7.28
N ILE A 288 1.75 -18.07 7.70
CA ILE A 288 0.82 -16.99 7.34
C ILE A 288 0.72 -16.83 5.81
N LEU A 289 1.84 -16.77 5.11
CA LEU A 289 1.84 -16.61 3.65
C LEU A 289 1.18 -17.81 2.95
N ASP A 290 1.43 -19.02 3.43
CA ASP A 290 0.80 -20.25 2.95
C ASP A 290 -0.71 -20.27 3.20
N ARG A 291 -1.16 -19.77 4.36
CA ARG A 291 -2.59 -19.63 4.67
C ARG A 291 -3.28 -18.63 3.75
N TYR A 292 -2.65 -17.50 3.43
CA TYR A 292 -3.19 -16.56 2.43
C TYR A 292 -3.28 -17.19 1.05
N SER A 293 -2.30 -17.97 0.63
CA SER A 293 -2.31 -18.64 -0.68
C SER A 293 -3.50 -19.59 -0.86
N LYS A 294 -4.10 -20.06 0.25
CA LYS A 294 -5.26 -20.96 0.30
C LYS A 294 -6.62 -20.24 0.38
N LEU A 295 -6.64 -18.91 0.49
CA LEU A 295 -7.89 -18.13 0.57
C LEU A 295 -8.52 -17.78 -0.80
N ARG A 296 -8.13 -18.45 -1.85
CA ARG A 296 -8.62 -18.24 -3.22
C ARG A 296 -10.09 -18.59 -3.42
#